data_50fcb877f20b765378f20bb1e709fe60
#
_entry.id   50fcb877f20b765378f20bb1e709fe60
#
_cell.length_a   1.000
_cell.length_b   1.000
_cell.length_c   1.000
_cell.angle_alpha   90.00
_cell.angle_beta   90.00
_cell.angle_gamma   90.00
#
_symmetry.space_group_name_H-M   'P 1'
#
loop_
_entity.id
_entity.type
_entity.pdbx_description
1 polymer ?
#
loop_
_entity_poly.entity_id
_entity_poly.type
_entity_poly.pdbx_seq_one_letter_code
_entity_poly.pdbx_strand_id
1 'polypeptide(L)'
;MQTKKTSVIALDLDGTLTNSKKEVTARTREALLQAEANGAAIVLASGRPTYGIMTVAECLEMQQRGGYILSYNGGKIIDCTTGEELYSKHLPAEVLPILHDYARTHHIALLGYVGKEIVTEMPNEEQVQVESHVNKMPIRGVDNLLESIEAQPTKLLLAGLPERMAQAEKELLALVADKMEVFRSAPIFVELVPKGIDKAQSLARLLDVLHLSAVDLTAFGDGYNDLTMIRFAGRGVAMANAVPELRAEADYITLSNDEDGIAAFLEEQ
;
A
#
# COMPACT_ATOMS: atom_id res chain seq x y z
N MET A 1 -7.79 29.28 -8.93
CA MET A 1 -6.82 29.39 -7.82
C MET A 1 -6.90 28.06 -7.08
N GLN A 2 -5.85 27.24 -7.11
CA GLN A 2 -5.81 26.07 -6.23
C GLN A 2 -5.75 26.60 -4.79
N THR A 3 -6.72 26.24 -3.97
CA THR A 3 -6.66 26.51 -2.52
C THR A 3 -5.44 25.77 -1.97
N LYS A 4 -4.56 26.49 -1.28
CA LYS A 4 -3.40 25.87 -0.63
C LYS A 4 -3.91 24.87 0.40
N LYS A 5 -3.59 23.59 0.24
CA LYS A 5 -3.94 22.56 1.22
C LYS A 5 -3.15 22.81 2.50
N THR A 6 -3.83 22.77 3.63
CA THR A 6 -3.28 23.17 4.94
C THR A 6 -3.06 22.00 5.89
N SER A 7 -3.54 20.82 5.55
CA SER A 7 -3.37 19.58 6.31
C SER A 7 -3.38 18.37 5.39
N VAL A 8 -2.90 17.25 5.91
CA VAL A 8 -2.88 15.95 5.21
C VAL A 8 -3.56 14.91 6.08
N ILE A 9 -4.44 14.11 5.47
CA ILE A 9 -5.06 12.94 6.10
C ILE A 9 -4.57 11.72 5.35
N ALA A 10 -3.71 10.94 5.97
CA ALA A 10 -3.20 9.68 5.44
C ALA A 10 -3.99 8.50 6.00
N LEU A 11 -4.44 7.63 5.11
CA LEU A 11 -5.34 6.53 5.41
C LEU A 11 -4.74 5.22 4.90
N ASP A 12 -4.49 4.26 5.79
CA ASP A 12 -4.39 2.88 5.34
C ASP A 12 -5.74 2.40 4.80
N LEU A 13 -5.74 1.33 4.00
CA LEU A 13 -6.95 0.84 3.35
C LEU A 13 -7.60 -0.31 4.11
N ASP A 14 -6.87 -1.43 4.23
CA ASP A 14 -7.42 -2.72 4.65
C ASP A 14 -7.50 -2.83 6.18
N GLY A 15 -8.69 -2.78 6.74
CA GLY A 15 -8.89 -2.73 8.19
C GLY A 15 -8.90 -1.29 8.77
N THR A 16 -8.72 -0.29 7.91
CA THR A 16 -8.73 1.13 8.28
C THR A 16 -9.83 1.89 7.53
N LEU A 17 -9.60 2.25 6.25
CA LEU A 17 -10.57 3.01 5.45
C LEU A 17 -11.72 2.14 4.95
N THR A 18 -11.41 0.89 4.59
CA THR A 18 -12.41 -0.05 4.10
C THR A 18 -12.92 -0.95 5.24
N ASN A 19 -14.23 -1.19 5.25
CA ASN A 19 -14.87 -2.12 6.18
C ASN A 19 -14.52 -3.59 5.86
N SER A 20 -15.05 -4.54 6.63
CA SER A 20 -14.85 -5.99 6.42
C SER A 20 -15.34 -6.49 5.05
N LYS A 21 -16.20 -5.72 4.35
CA LYS A 21 -16.66 -6.01 2.98
C LYS A 21 -15.77 -5.38 1.91
N LYS A 22 -14.65 -4.73 2.30
CA LYS A 22 -13.74 -3.99 1.40
C LYS A 22 -14.42 -2.80 0.70
N GLU A 23 -15.33 -2.13 1.39
CA GLU A 23 -16.07 -0.96 0.92
C GLU A 23 -15.78 0.26 1.80
N VAL A 24 -15.73 1.44 1.20
CA VAL A 24 -15.77 2.72 1.92
C VAL A 24 -17.24 3.03 2.19
N THR A 25 -17.61 3.20 3.45
CA THR A 25 -18.99 3.50 3.83
C THR A 25 -19.40 4.91 3.39
N ALA A 26 -20.69 5.15 3.24
CA ALA A 26 -21.21 6.47 2.86
C ALA A 26 -20.83 7.54 3.88
N ARG A 27 -20.89 7.22 5.18
CA ARG A 27 -20.55 8.16 6.28
C ARG A 27 -19.06 8.52 6.24
N THR A 28 -18.18 7.53 6.13
CA THR A 28 -16.72 7.77 6.06
C THR A 28 -16.36 8.56 4.79
N ARG A 29 -16.98 8.22 3.65
CA ARG A 29 -16.81 8.98 2.41
C ARG A 29 -17.21 10.46 2.58
N GLU A 30 -18.39 10.74 3.15
CA GLU A 30 -18.89 12.10 3.36
C GLU A 30 -17.96 12.91 4.28
N ALA A 31 -17.52 12.32 5.39
CA ALA A 31 -16.58 12.96 6.32
C ALA A 31 -15.23 13.32 5.64
N LEU A 32 -14.69 12.43 4.80
CA LEU A 32 -13.46 12.69 4.04
C LEU A 32 -13.66 13.80 2.99
N LEU A 33 -14.76 13.78 2.25
CA LEU A 33 -15.09 14.83 1.28
C LEU A 33 -15.29 16.19 1.95
N GLN A 34 -15.86 16.21 3.16
CA GLN A 34 -15.99 17.44 3.95
C GLN A 34 -14.62 17.95 4.44
N ALA A 35 -13.74 17.05 4.91
CA ALA A 35 -12.38 17.41 5.30
C ALA A 35 -11.58 17.97 4.12
N GLU A 36 -11.72 17.37 2.95
CA GLU A 36 -11.10 17.86 1.69
C GLU A 36 -11.64 19.25 1.31
N ALA A 37 -12.96 19.47 1.40
CA ALA A 37 -13.57 20.77 1.15
C ALA A 37 -13.07 21.86 2.12
N ASN A 38 -12.66 21.47 3.32
CA ASN A 38 -12.04 22.34 4.32
C ASN A 38 -10.51 22.53 4.09
N GLY A 39 -9.96 21.97 3.03
CA GLY A 39 -8.56 22.17 2.60
C GLY A 39 -7.59 21.04 2.98
N ALA A 40 -8.07 19.90 3.46
CA ALA A 40 -7.21 18.73 3.68
C ALA A 40 -6.82 18.07 2.35
N ALA A 41 -5.61 17.52 2.27
CA ALA A 41 -5.18 16.61 1.22
C ALA A 41 -5.40 15.17 1.69
N ILE A 42 -6.15 14.37 0.94
CA ILE A 42 -6.34 12.95 1.25
C ILE A 42 -5.21 12.13 0.62
N VAL A 43 -4.65 11.22 1.40
CA VAL A 43 -3.58 10.30 0.96
C VAL A 43 -4.00 8.87 1.28
N LEU A 44 -4.08 8.04 0.25
CA LEU A 44 -4.31 6.60 0.39
C LEU A 44 -2.95 5.90 0.47
N ALA A 45 -2.61 5.30 1.62
CA ALA A 45 -1.31 4.69 1.88
C ALA A 45 -1.44 3.19 2.12
N SER A 46 -1.15 2.36 1.11
CA SER A 46 -1.38 0.92 1.16
C SER A 46 -0.20 0.09 0.63
N GLY A 47 -0.11 -1.16 1.10
CA GLY A 47 0.78 -2.19 0.52
C GLY A 47 0.33 -2.71 -0.85
N ARG A 48 -0.90 -2.39 -1.26
CA ARG A 48 -1.44 -2.80 -2.56
C ARG A 48 -0.68 -2.17 -3.73
N PRO A 49 -0.69 -2.83 -4.90
CA PRO A 49 -0.26 -2.21 -6.16
C PRO A 49 -1.16 -0.99 -6.48
N THR A 50 -0.62 -0.04 -7.22
CA THR A 50 -1.31 1.23 -7.52
C THR A 50 -2.72 1.01 -8.05
N TYR A 51 -2.90 0.10 -9.01
CA TYR A 51 -4.22 -0.17 -9.57
C TYR A 51 -5.21 -0.76 -8.55
N GLY A 52 -4.72 -1.56 -7.58
CA GLY A 52 -5.55 -2.11 -6.49
C GLY A 52 -6.10 -1.04 -5.53
N ILE A 53 -5.58 0.20 -5.59
CA ILE A 53 -6.04 1.35 -4.80
C ILE A 53 -7.03 2.20 -5.61
N MET A 54 -6.97 2.16 -6.94
CA MET A 54 -7.73 3.06 -7.83
C MET A 54 -9.24 3.03 -7.57
N THR A 55 -9.83 1.88 -7.29
CA THR A 55 -11.28 1.79 -7.01
C THR A 55 -11.70 2.59 -5.77
N VAL A 56 -10.81 2.69 -4.78
CA VAL A 56 -11.01 3.52 -3.58
C VAL A 56 -10.80 5.00 -3.90
N ALA A 57 -9.78 5.32 -4.69
CA ALA A 57 -9.52 6.68 -5.15
C ALA A 57 -10.68 7.22 -6.02
N GLU A 58 -11.26 6.40 -6.88
CA GLU A 58 -12.46 6.72 -7.67
C GLU A 58 -13.69 6.97 -6.77
N CYS A 59 -13.90 6.14 -5.74
CA CYS A 59 -14.98 6.32 -4.76
C CYS A 59 -14.87 7.68 -4.04
N LEU A 60 -13.65 8.17 -3.79
CA LEU A 60 -13.38 9.46 -3.17
C LEU A 60 -13.22 10.61 -4.19
N GLU A 61 -13.49 10.37 -5.48
CA GLU A 61 -13.38 11.36 -6.56
C GLU A 61 -12.00 12.04 -6.66
N MET A 62 -10.93 11.32 -6.26
CA MET A 62 -9.59 11.91 -6.09
C MET A 62 -8.97 12.44 -7.39
N GLN A 63 -9.40 11.95 -8.56
CA GLN A 63 -8.97 12.51 -9.84
C GLN A 63 -9.49 13.94 -10.07
N GLN A 64 -10.68 14.24 -9.61
CA GLN A 64 -11.33 15.54 -9.76
C GLN A 64 -11.00 16.50 -8.62
N ARG A 65 -10.95 15.97 -7.40
CA ARG A 65 -10.79 16.75 -6.16
C ARG A 65 -9.33 16.93 -5.76
N GLY A 66 -8.47 16.06 -6.23
CA GLY A 66 -7.07 15.98 -5.80
C GLY A 66 -6.86 15.02 -4.63
N GLY A 67 -5.61 14.68 -4.41
CA GLY A 67 -5.15 13.75 -3.39
C GLY A 67 -4.01 12.91 -3.93
N TYR A 68 -3.51 11.98 -3.13
CA TYR A 68 -2.32 11.22 -3.46
C TYR A 68 -2.50 9.74 -3.13
N ILE A 69 -1.83 8.90 -3.90
CA ILE A 69 -1.73 7.47 -3.63
C ILE A 69 -0.28 7.15 -3.27
N LEU A 70 -0.08 6.53 -2.11
CA LEU A 70 1.15 5.85 -1.72
C LEU A 70 0.92 4.34 -1.85
N SER A 71 1.32 3.76 -2.97
CA SER A 71 1.23 2.31 -3.22
C SER A 71 2.51 1.58 -2.82
N TYR A 72 2.43 0.25 -2.72
CA TYR A 72 3.55 -0.62 -2.35
C TYR A 72 4.22 -0.21 -1.02
N ASN A 73 3.40 0.10 0.02
CA ASN A 73 3.87 0.62 1.32
C ASN A 73 4.71 1.90 1.22
N GLY A 74 4.44 2.75 0.22
CA GLY A 74 5.21 3.97 -0.05
C GLY A 74 6.33 3.80 -1.08
N GLY A 75 6.38 2.67 -1.78
CA GLY A 75 7.31 2.46 -2.89
C GLY A 75 7.05 3.37 -4.09
N LYS A 76 5.83 3.91 -4.20
CA LYS A 76 5.43 4.83 -5.26
C LYS A 76 4.48 5.90 -4.73
N ILE A 77 4.65 7.15 -5.15
CA ILE A 77 3.76 8.27 -4.84
C ILE A 77 3.20 8.81 -6.15
N ILE A 78 1.87 8.92 -6.24
CA ILE A 78 1.17 9.41 -7.43
C ILE A 78 0.25 10.57 -7.03
N ASP A 79 0.30 11.66 -7.79
CA ASP A 79 -0.71 12.71 -7.76
C ASP A 79 -1.94 12.24 -8.54
N CYS A 80 -3.09 12.13 -7.88
CA CYS A 80 -4.32 11.62 -8.50
C CYS A 80 -4.92 12.57 -9.54
N THR A 81 -4.63 13.87 -9.46
CA THR A 81 -5.17 14.87 -10.40
C THR A 81 -4.47 14.80 -11.76
N THR A 82 -3.15 14.70 -11.72
CA THR A 82 -2.31 14.73 -12.92
C THR A 82 -1.96 13.34 -13.44
N GLY A 83 -2.01 12.33 -12.56
CA GLY A 83 -1.47 10.99 -12.80
C GLY A 83 0.07 10.94 -12.75
N GLU A 84 0.72 12.03 -12.34
CA GLU A 84 2.18 12.12 -12.27
C GLU A 84 2.72 11.25 -11.13
N GLU A 85 3.78 10.52 -11.45
CA GLU A 85 4.57 9.79 -10.46
C GLU A 85 5.58 10.75 -9.82
N LEU A 86 5.28 11.19 -8.59
CA LEU A 86 6.14 12.11 -7.84
C LEU A 86 7.37 11.42 -7.25
N TYR A 87 7.27 10.12 -7.01
CA TYR A 87 8.34 9.29 -6.47
C TYR A 87 8.12 7.84 -6.80
N SER A 88 9.19 7.12 -7.11
CA SER A 88 9.21 5.66 -7.11
C SER A 88 10.55 5.12 -6.65
N LYS A 89 10.52 3.94 -6.05
CA LYS A 89 11.69 3.17 -5.67
C LYS A 89 11.58 1.77 -6.28
N HIS A 90 12.65 1.34 -6.90
CA HIS A 90 12.65 0.12 -7.70
C HIS A 90 13.57 -0.94 -7.11
N LEU A 91 13.26 -2.20 -7.39
CA LEU A 91 14.16 -3.32 -7.13
C LEU A 91 15.46 -3.14 -7.93
N PRO A 92 16.63 -3.45 -7.36
CA PRO A 92 17.87 -3.49 -8.12
C PRO A 92 17.76 -4.50 -9.28
N ALA A 93 18.20 -4.11 -10.48
CA ALA A 93 18.08 -4.96 -11.67
C ALA A 93 18.79 -6.32 -11.51
N GLU A 94 19.89 -6.34 -10.76
CA GLU A 94 20.67 -7.57 -10.53
C GLU A 94 19.96 -8.62 -9.67
N VAL A 95 18.92 -8.27 -8.90
CA VAL A 95 18.17 -9.28 -8.12
C VAL A 95 17.11 -9.99 -8.94
N LEU A 96 16.63 -9.40 -10.03
CA LEU A 96 15.51 -9.92 -10.81
C LEU A 96 15.79 -11.34 -11.38
N PRO A 97 16.96 -11.61 -12.00
CA PRO A 97 17.27 -12.96 -12.43
C PRO A 97 17.35 -13.96 -11.27
N ILE A 98 17.88 -13.55 -10.11
CA ILE A 98 17.99 -14.41 -8.93
C ILE A 98 16.60 -14.83 -8.45
N LEU A 99 15.67 -13.88 -8.36
CA LEU A 99 14.30 -14.13 -7.91
C LEU A 99 13.55 -15.02 -8.90
N HIS A 100 13.73 -14.77 -10.20
CA HIS A 100 13.08 -15.51 -11.26
C HIS A 100 13.58 -16.97 -11.31
N ASP A 101 14.91 -17.18 -11.26
CA ASP A 101 15.51 -18.51 -11.23
C ASP A 101 15.11 -19.29 -9.98
N TYR A 102 15.05 -18.60 -8.82
CA TYR A 102 14.56 -19.19 -7.58
C TYR A 102 13.11 -19.67 -7.73
N ALA A 103 12.22 -18.82 -8.22
CA ALA A 103 10.81 -19.15 -8.41
C ALA A 103 10.62 -20.36 -9.36
N ARG A 104 11.32 -20.38 -10.48
CA ARG A 104 11.27 -21.49 -11.45
C ARG A 104 11.81 -22.79 -10.87
N THR A 105 12.95 -22.74 -10.19
CA THR A 105 13.60 -23.92 -9.59
C THR A 105 12.70 -24.57 -8.53
N HIS A 106 12.00 -23.76 -7.74
CA HIS A 106 11.16 -24.23 -6.66
C HIS A 106 9.69 -24.41 -7.06
N HIS A 107 9.33 -24.15 -8.32
CA HIS A 107 7.94 -24.19 -8.80
C HIS A 107 6.98 -23.35 -7.94
N ILE A 108 7.36 -22.09 -7.72
CA ILE A 108 6.57 -21.09 -6.97
C ILE A 108 6.15 -20.00 -7.93
N ALA A 109 4.90 -19.53 -7.83
CA ALA A 109 4.44 -18.42 -8.64
C ALA A 109 5.15 -17.12 -8.23
N LEU A 110 5.79 -16.46 -9.20
CA LEU A 110 6.33 -15.11 -9.08
C LEU A 110 5.43 -14.16 -9.88
N LEU A 111 4.98 -13.10 -9.23
CA LEU A 111 4.04 -12.12 -9.78
C LEU A 111 4.73 -10.78 -9.94
N GLY A 112 4.50 -10.14 -11.08
CA GLY A 112 4.76 -8.72 -11.33
C GLY A 112 3.46 -7.96 -11.57
N TYR A 113 3.55 -6.64 -11.58
CA TYR A 113 2.40 -5.75 -11.78
C TYR A 113 2.69 -4.82 -12.95
N VAL A 114 1.85 -4.84 -13.98
CA VAL A 114 2.01 -4.02 -15.20
C VAL A 114 0.68 -3.35 -15.53
N GLY A 115 0.62 -2.05 -15.34
CA GLY A 115 -0.62 -1.30 -15.51
C GLY A 115 -1.75 -1.85 -14.64
N LYS A 116 -2.76 -2.44 -15.29
CA LYS A 116 -3.95 -3.01 -14.63
C LYS A 116 -3.84 -4.50 -14.34
N GLU A 117 -2.74 -5.15 -14.70
CA GLU A 117 -2.63 -6.61 -14.73
C GLU A 117 -1.60 -7.13 -13.73
N ILE A 118 -1.92 -8.28 -13.15
CA ILE A 118 -0.95 -9.16 -12.51
C ILE A 118 -0.36 -10.04 -13.60
N VAL A 119 0.97 -10.07 -13.70
CA VAL A 119 1.70 -10.83 -14.72
C VAL A 119 2.46 -11.97 -14.06
N THR A 120 2.32 -13.19 -14.56
CA THR A 120 2.98 -14.37 -13.99
C THR A 120 3.11 -15.50 -15.02
N GLU A 121 4.09 -16.39 -14.83
CA GLU A 121 4.23 -17.64 -15.59
C GLU A 121 3.28 -18.74 -15.09
N MET A 122 2.65 -18.55 -13.91
CA MET A 122 1.77 -19.55 -13.27
C MET A 122 0.38 -18.97 -13.00
N PRO A 123 -0.40 -18.62 -14.04
CA PRO A 123 -1.66 -17.88 -13.89
C PRO A 123 -2.77 -18.67 -13.18
N ASN A 124 -2.67 -20.00 -13.12
CA ASN A 124 -3.74 -20.87 -12.60
C ASN A 124 -3.54 -21.26 -11.12
N GLU A 125 -2.47 -20.79 -10.46
CA GLU A 125 -2.24 -21.08 -9.06
C GLU A 125 -3.30 -20.39 -8.18
N GLU A 126 -3.82 -21.12 -7.19
CA GLU A 126 -4.89 -20.64 -6.30
C GLU A 126 -4.51 -19.32 -5.60
N GLN A 127 -3.27 -19.21 -5.13
CA GLN A 127 -2.79 -18.03 -4.42
C GLN A 127 -2.64 -16.82 -5.34
N VAL A 128 -2.39 -17.03 -6.63
CA VAL A 128 -2.42 -15.97 -7.65
C VAL A 128 -3.85 -15.47 -7.87
N GLN A 129 -4.84 -16.36 -7.85
CA GLN A 129 -6.26 -15.98 -7.91
C GLN A 129 -6.68 -15.16 -6.67
N VAL A 130 -6.15 -15.48 -5.48
CA VAL A 130 -6.38 -14.68 -4.26
C VAL A 130 -5.88 -13.25 -4.44
N GLU A 131 -4.64 -13.07 -4.92
CA GLU A 131 -4.05 -11.74 -5.16
C GLU A 131 -4.86 -10.94 -6.20
N SER A 132 -5.29 -11.60 -7.28
CA SER A 132 -6.16 -11.03 -8.30
C SER A 132 -7.50 -10.55 -7.72
N HIS A 133 -8.13 -11.35 -6.90
CA HIS A 133 -9.41 -11.03 -6.29
C HIS A 133 -9.32 -9.85 -5.31
N VAL A 134 -8.30 -9.85 -4.45
CA VAL A 134 -8.07 -8.80 -3.44
C VAL A 134 -7.83 -7.44 -4.11
N ASN A 135 -7.03 -7.41 -5.18
CA ASN A 135 -6.67 -6.17 -5.88
C ASN A 135 -7.63 -5.84 -7.03
N LYS A 136 -8.60 -6.70 -7.36
CA LYS A 136 -9.49 -6.58 -8.53
C LYS A 136 -8.71 -6.39 -9.83
N MET A 137 -7.59 -7.08 -9.96
CA MET A 137 -6.68 -7.01 -11.11
C MET A 137 -6.75 -8.30 -11.92
N PRO A 138 -6.97 -8.25 -13.26
CA PRO A 138 -6.92 -9.44 -14.09
C PRO A 138 -5.50 -10.04 -14.14
N ILE A 139 -5.43 -11.36 -14.36
CA ILE A 139 -4.17 -12.07 -14.48
C ILE A 139 -3.84 -12.24 -15.96
N ARG A 140 -2.60 -11.90 -16.33
CA ARG A 140 -2.02 -12.20 -17.63
C ARG A 140 -0.92 -13.23 -17.47
N GLY A 141 -1.17 -14.43 -18.03
CA GLY A 141 -0.16 -15.49 -18.14
C GLY A 141 0.89 -15.16 -19.21
N VAL A 142 2.15 -15.42 -18.94
CA VAL A 142 3.29 -15.18 -19.84
C VAL A 142 4.27 -16.35 -19.82
N ASP A 143 5.09 -16.46 -20.88
CA ASP A 143 6.13 -17.50 -20.97
C ASP A 143 7.40 -17.11 -20.21
N ASN A 144 7.69 -15.80 -20.12
CA ASN A 144 8.84 -15.26 -19.40
C ASN A 144 8.43 -13.95 -18.68
N LEU A 145 8.47 -14.00 -17.36
CA LEU A 145 8.08 -12.87 -16.53
C LEU A 145 9.00 -11.67 -16.74
N LEU A 146 10.33 -11.88 -16.78
CA LEU A 146 11.30 -10.78 -16.88
C LEU A 146 11.21 -9.99 -18.18
N GLU A 147 10.74 -10.62 -19.26
CA GLU A 147 10.49 -9.96 -20.55
C GLU A 147 9.15 -9.20 -20.57
N SER A 148 8.30 -9.47 -19.60
CA SER A 148 6.90 -9.01 -19.58
C SER A 148 6.61 -7.94 -18.55
N ILE A 149 7.55 -7.65 -17.65
CA ILE A 149 7.46 -6.62 -16.60
C ILE A 149 8.39 -5.44 -16.93
N GLU A 150 8.27 -4.36 -16.15
CA GLU A 150 9.21 -3.24 -16.22
C GLU A 150 10.65 -3.71 -15.87
N ALA A 151 11.66 -3.10 -16.49
CA ALA A 151 13.06 -3.44 -16.23
C ALA A 151 13.48 -3.24 -14.77
N GLN A 152 12.78 -2.40 -14.04
CA GLN A 152 12.97 -2.15 -12.61
C GLN A 152 11.59 -2.00 -11.94
N PRO A 153 10.94 -3.11 -11.55
CA PRO A 153 9.65 -3.06 -10.87
C PRO A 153 9.80 -2.54 -9.43
N THR A 154 8.77 -1.90 -8.92
CA THR A 154 8.71 -1.45 -7.52
C THR A 154 8.53 -2.64 -6.55
N LYS A 155 7.86 -3.69 -6.99
CA LYS A 155 7.54 -4.86 -6.18
C LYS A 155 7.42 -6.10 -7.06
N LEU A 156 7.87 -7.23 -6.55
CA LEU A 156 7.45 -8.56 -6.97
C LEU A 156 6.83 -9.29 -5.78
N LEU A 157 6.06 -10.34 -6.04
CA LEU A 157 5.40 -11.14 -5.02
C LEU A 157 5.59 -12.62 -5.32
N LEU A 158 6.04 -13.41 -4.35
CA LEU A 158 5.89 -14.86 -4.42
C LEU A 158 4.56 -15.28 -3.81
N ALA A 159 3.90 -16.21 -4.48
CA ALA A 159 2.63 -16.77 -4.04
C ALA A 159 2.68 -18.30 -4.05
N GLY A 160 2.25 -18.92 -2.94
CA GLY A 160 2.29 -20.38 -2.81
C GLY A 160 1.79 -20.86 -1.44
N LEU A 161 1.95 -22.15 -1.18
CA LEU A 161 1.55 -22.78 0.08
C LEU A 161 2.34 -22.22 1.27
N PRO A 162 1.74 -22.10 2.47
CA PRO A 162 2.34 -21.45 3.64
C PRO A 162 3.73 -21.99 4.01
N GLU A 163 3.92 -23.30 4.00
CA GLU A 163 5.22 -23.92 4.33
C GLU A 163 6.30 -23.55 3.31
N ARG A 164 5.92 -23.49 2.02
CA ARG A 164 6.83 -23.08 0.94
C ARG A 164 7.20 -21.62 1.05
N MET A 165 6.25 -20.77 1.41
CA MET A 165 6.50 -19.33 1.61
C MET A 165 7.40 -19.07 2.83
N ALA A 166 7.24 -19.82 3.92
CA ALA A 166 8.14 -19.73 5.07
C ALA A 166 9.58 -20.13 4.72
N GLN A 167 9.74 -21.17 3.89
CA GLN A 167 11.06 -21.60 3.40
C GLN A 167 11.65 -20.59 2.42
N ALA A 168 10.86 -20.09 1.46
CA ALA A 168 11.29 -19.12 0.47
C ALA A 168 11.76 -17.80 1.11
N GLU A 169 11.04 -17.28 2.09
CA GLU A 169 11.45 -16.11 2.86
C GLU A 169 12.85 -16.28 3.46
N LYS A 170 13.09 -17.40 4.16
CA LYS A 170 14.37 -17.70 4.80
C LYS A 170 15.52 -17.84 3.80
N GLU A 171 15.29 -18.54 2.70
CA GLU A 171 16.31 -18.78 1.67
C GLU A 171 16.64 -17.51 0.90
N LEU A 172 15.64 -16.73 0.50
CA LEU A 172 15.84 -15.47 -0.20
C LEU A 172 16.49 -14.40 0.69
N LEU A 173 16.15 -14.33 1.97
CA LEU A 173 16.88 -13.48 2.92
C LEU A 173 18.38 -13.80 2.94
N ALA A 174 18.76 -15.07 2.85
CA ALA A 174 20.18 -15.45 2.80
C ALA A 174 20.87 -15.05 1.47
N LEU A 175 20.12 -14.91 0.39
CA LEU A 175 20.64 -14.61 -0.95
C LEU A 175 20.68 -13.11 -1.29
N VAL A 176 19.70 -12.33 -0.84
CA VAL A 176 19.50 -10.96 -1.33
C VAL A 176 19.20 -9.92 -0.23
N ALA A 177 19.30 -10.26 1.06
CA ALA A 177 19.00 -9.32 2.15
C ALA A 177 19.94 -8.11 2.21
N ASP A 178 21.10 -8.15 1.59
CA ASP A 178 22.00 -7.00 1.43
C ASP A 178 21.49 -6.00 0.38
N LYS A 179 20.62 -6.41 -0.56
CA LYS A 179 20.17 -5.64 -1.72
C LYS A 179 18.71 -5.20 -1.66
N MET A 180 17.86 -6.00 -1.03
CA MET A 180 16.41 -5.76 -0.99
C MET A 180 15.81 -6.26 0.32
N GLU A 181 14.53 -6.02 0.53
CA GLU A 181 13.76 -6.58 1.63
C GLU A 181 12.90 -7.75 1.15
N VAL A 182 12.81 -8.77 2.00
CA VAL A 182 12.04 -9.99 1.80
C VAL A 182 11.30 -10.26 3.11
N PHE A 183 9.98 -10.33 3.06
CA PHE A 183 9.17 -10.64 4.25
C PHE A 183 7.80 -11.21 3.86
N ARG A 184 7.20 -11.98 4.75
CA ARG A 184 5.82 -12.46 4.55
C ARG A 184 4.80 -11.42 5.00
N SER A 185 3.93 -11.01 4.07
CA SER A 185 2.76 -10.19 4.36
C SER A 185 1.53 -11.03 4.74
N ALA A 186 1.51 -12.29 4.29
CA ALA A 186 0.50 -13.28 4.63
C ALA A 186 1.13 -14.69 4.62
N PRO A 187 0.49 -15.71 5.19
CA PRO A 187 1.02 -17.08 5.14
C PRO A 187 1.34 -17.57 3.72
N ILE A 188 0.60 -17.12 2.72
CA ILE A 188 0.69 -17.53 1.31
C ILE A 188 1.49 -16.57 0.42
N PHE A 189 2.01 -15.45 0.96
CA PHE A 189 2.69 -14.41 0.20
C PHE A 189 4.03 -14.01 0.81
N VAL A 190 5.06 -13.85 -0.06
CA VAL A 190 6.34 -13.22 0.29
C VAL A 190 6.54 -11.98 -0.58
N GLU A 191 6.64 -10.84 0.09
CA GLU A 191 6.90 -9.54 -0.52
C GLU A 191 8.38 -9.41 -0.87
N LEU A 192 8.64 -8.94 -2.07
CA LEU A 192 9.95 -8.69 -2.64
C LEU A 192 10.01 -7.21 -3.02
N VAL A 193 10.62 -6.38 -2.17
CA VAL A 193 10.58 -4.91 -2.30
C VAL A 193 11.96 -4.28 -2.12
N PRO A 194 12.21 -3.07 -2.66
CA PRO A 194 13.45 -2.35 -2.40
C PRO A 194 13.63 -2.05 -0.91
N LYS A 195 14.89 -1.97 -0.46
CA LYS A 195 15.20 -1.60 0.92
C LYS A 195 14.67 -0.21 1.30
N GLY A 196 14.24 -0.07 2.56
CA GLY A 196 13.84 1.21 3.13
C GLY A 196 12.61 1.80 2.42
N ILE A 197 11.68 0.96 1.96
CA ILE A 197 10.32 1.38 1.66
C ILE A 197 9.56 1.39 2.98
N ASP A 198 8.92 2.54 3.26
CA ASP A 198 8.23 2.79 4.51
C ASP A 198 7.20 3.90 4.31
N LYS A 199 5.99 3.71 4.84
CA LYS A 199 4.90 4.68 4.68
C LYS A 199 5.28 6.06 5.25
N ALA A 200 5.96 6.12 6.40
CA ALA A 200 6.37 7.37 7.01
C ALA A 200 7.40 8.14 6.16
N GLN A 201 8.42 7.46 5.64
CA GLN A 201 9.42 8.10 4.78
C GLN A 201 8.81 8.67 3.50
N SER A 202 7.85 7.96 2.92
CA SER A 202 7.16 8.42 1.72
C SER A 202 6.19 9.56 2.02
N LEU A 203 5.51 9.54 3.16
CA LEU A 203 4.74 10.68 3.65
C LEU A 203 5.62 11.90 3.91
N ALA A 204 6.80 11.72 4.51
CA ALA A 204 7.76 12.82 4.70
C ALA A 204 8.12 13.49 3.36
N ARG A 205 8.44 12.70 2.32
CA ARG A 205 8.70 13.22 0.96
C ARG A 205 7.51 13.96 0.38
N LEU A 206 6.31 13.42 0.53
CA LEU A 206 5.09 14.09 0.06
C LEU A 206 4.86 15.41 0.79
N LEU A 207 5.04 15.44 2.12
CA LEU A 207 4.91 16.66 2.91
C LEU A 207 5.93 17.73 2.48
N ASP A 208 7.18 17.35 2.17
CA ASP A 208 8.19 18.26 1.63
C ASP A 208 7.74 18.89 0.30
N VAL A 209 7.18 18.09 -0.63
CA VAL A 209 6.62 18.58 -1.91
C VAL A 209 5.45 19.54 -1.67
N LEU A 210 4.64 19.30 -0.64
CA LEU A 210 3.49 20.15 -0.29
C LEU A 210 3.87 21.37 0.56
N HIS A 211 5.15 21.50 0.97
CA HIS A 211 5.62 22.50 1.92
C HIS A 211 4.90 22.45 3.27
N LEU A 212 4.63 21.24 3.75
CA LEU A 212 4.01 20.90 5.02
C LEU A 212 5.00 20.09 5.88
N SER A 213 4.61 19.81 7.12
CA SER A 213 5.42 19.06 8.07
C SER A 213 4.58 18.01 8.79
N ALA A 214 5.21 17.15 9.59
CA ALA A 214 4.52 16.09 10.32
C ALA A 214 3.37 16.61 11.22
N VAL A 215 3.47 17.82 11.75
CA VAL A 215 2.40 18.42 12.58
C VAL A 215 1.11 18.69 11.79
N ASP A 216 1.20 18.78 10.47
CA ASP A 216 0.06 18.99 9.57
C ASP A 216 -0.57 17.66 9.12
N LEU A 217 -0.01 16.52 9.56
CA LEU A 217 -0.43 15.17 9.18
C LEU A 217 -1.27 14.52 10.27
N THR A 218 -2.46 14.06 9.90
CA THR A 218 -3.24 13.06 10.66
C THR A 218 -3.17 11.74 9.91
N ALA A 219 -2.78 10.65 10.57
CA ALA A 219 -2.65 9.34 9.96
C ALA A 219 -3.53 8.31 10.67
N PHE A 220 -4.21 7.45 9.89
CA PHE A 220 -5.04 6.36 10.38
C PHE A 220 -4.48 5.02 9.93
N GLY A 221 -4.44 4.05 10.84
CA GLY A 221 -3.91 2.71 10.56
C GLY A 221 -4.41 1.66 11.53
N ASP A 222 -4.16 0.39 11.21
CA ASP A 222 -4.52 -0.74 12.06
C ASP A 222 -3.44 -1.85 12.10
N GLY A 223 -2.55 -1.92 11.13
CA GLY A 223 -1.57 -2.98 10.94
C GLY A 223 -0.13 -2.62 11.36
N TYR A 224 0.75 -3.62 11.38
CA TYR A 224 2.17 -3.44 11.70
C TYR A 224 2.89 -2.52 10.69
N ASN A 225 2.49 -2.53 9.43
CA ASN A 225 3.05 -1.67 8.37
C ASN A 225 2.66 -0.19 8.53
N ASP A 226 1.76 0.13 9.48
CA ASP A 226 1.33 1.50 9.78
C ASP A 226 2.07 2.12 10.96
N LEU A 227 2.79 1.30 11.77
CA LEU A 227 3.46 1.75 12.98
C LEU A 227 4.34 2.99 12.76
N THR A 228 5.15 2.98 11.71
CA THR A 228 6.04 4.09 11.38
C THR A 228 5.25 5.34 10.98
N MET A 229 4.17 5.17 10.21
CA MET A 229 3.29 6.26 9.80
C MET A 229 2.57 6.89 11.00
N ILE A 230 2.05 6.08 11.92
CA ILE A 230 1.37 6.54 13.13
C ILE A 230 2.32 7.32 14.05
N ARG A 231 3.54 6.81 14.27
CA ARG A 231 4.58 7.50 15.06
C ARG A 231 5.06 8.80 14.43
N PHE A 232 5.10 8.86 13.11
CA PHE A 232 5.58 10.00 12.36
C PHE A 232 4.58 11.16 12.32
N ALA A 233 3.29 10.86 12.27
CA ALA A 233 2.23 11.86 12.14
C ALA A 233 2.15 12.78 13.36
N GLY A 234 1.77 14.04 13.16
CA GLY A 234 1.44 14.96 14.24
C GLY A 234 0.20 14.53 15.02
N ARG A 235 -0.66 13.71 14.41
CA ARG A 235 -1.78 12.99 15.04
C ARG A 235 -1.86 11.58 14.47
N GLY A 236 -1.36 10.62 15.22
CA GLY A 236 -1.48 9.19 14.92
C GLY A 236 -2.75 8.62 15.52
N VAL A 237 -3.64 8.07 14.69
CA VAL A 237 -4.94 7.52 15.08
C VAL A 237 -4.98 6.03 14.78
N ALA A 238 -5.12 5.21 15.83
CA ALA A 238 -5.34 3.78 15.69
C ALA A 238 -6.84 3.46 15.56
N MET A 239 -7.18 2.54 14.68
CA MET A 239 -8.51 1.96 14.67
C MET A 239 -8.71 1.05 15.90
N ALA A 240 -9.95 0.88 16.38
CA ALA A 240 -10.23 -0.03 17.52
C ALA A 240 -9.84 -1.49 17.22
N ASN A 241 -9.92 -1.91 15.95
CA ASN A 241 -9.49 -3.22 15.47
C ASN A 241 -7.97 -3.34 15.24
N ALA A 242 -7.20 -2.27 15.48
CA ALA A 242 -5.75 -2.27 15.27
C ALA A 242 -5.02 -3.26 16.19
N VAL A 243 -3.84 -3.71 15.74
CA VAL A 243 -2.96 -4.54 16.55
C VAL A 243 -2.58 -3.82 17.86
N PRO A 244 -2.37 -4.56 18.96
CA PRO A 244 -2.08 -3.94 20.27
C PRO A 244 -0.88 -3.00 20.26
N GLU A 245 0.15 -3.33 19.50
CA GLU A 245 1.38 -2.56 19.37
C GLU A 245 1.10 -1.18 18.71
N LEU A 246 0.25 -1.13 17.69
CA LEU A 246 -0.11 0.12 17.04
C LEU A 246 -0.97 0.99 17.93
N ARG A 247 -1.93 0.40 18.66
CA ARG A 247 -2.74 1.13 19.64
C ARG A 247 -1.93 1.73 20.79
N ALA A 248 -0.82 1.07 21.17
CA ALA A 248 0.08 1.59 22.20
C ALA A 248 0.92 2.79 21.76
N GLU A 249 1.12 2.96 20.45
CA GLU A 249 1.93 4.03 19.86
C GLU A 249 1.10 5.22 19.34
N ALA A 250 -0.22 5.05 19.21
CA ALA A 250 -1.10 6.06 18.67
C ALA A 250 -1.43 7.15 19.72
N ASP A 251 -1.61 8.38 19.25
CA ASP A 251 -2.08 9.51 20.08
C ASP A 251 -3.57 9.35 20.44
N TYR A 252 -4.35 8.72 19.54
CA TYR A 252 -5.78 8.50 19.66
C TYR A 252 -6.17 7.11 19.24
N ILE A 253 -7.22 6.56 19.87
CA ILE A 253 -7.89 5.34 19.43
C ILE A 253 -9.32 5.72 19.06
N THR A 254 -9.71 5.47 17.81
CA THR A 254 -11.08 5.69 17.34
C THR A 254 -11.88 4.38 17.31
N LEU A 255 -13.09 4.39 16.75
CA LEU A 255 -13.90 3.18 16.55
C LEU A 255 -13.25 2.25 15.51
N SER A 256 -13.80 1.05 15.32
CA SER A 256 -13.32 0.12 14.30
C SER A 256 -13.66 0.60 12.87
N ASN A 257 -13.04 -0.03 11.89
CA ASN A 257 -13.34 0.19 10.48
C ASN A 257 -14.79 -0.18 10.11
N ASP A 258 -15.40 -1.12 10.82
CA ASP A 258 -16.81 -1.50 10.64
C ASP A 258 -17.80 -0.56 11.35
N GLU A 259 -17.32 0.32 12.21
CA GLU A 259 -18.10 1.30 12.98
C GLU A 259 -17.84 2.75 12.53
N ASP A 260 -17.31 2.95 11.32
CA ASP A 260 -16.99 4.28 10.77
C ASP A 260 -15.99 5.10 11.62
N GLY A 261 -14.96 4.46 12.18
CA GLY A 261 -14.03 5.10 13.11
C GLY A 261 -13.36 6.36 12.56
N ILE A 262 -13.05 6.41 11.27
CA ILE A 262 -12.49 7.62 10.61
C ILE A 262 -13.50 8.76 10.65
N ALA A 263 -14.74 8.49 10.27
CA ALA A 263 -15.80 9.52 10.30
C ALA A 263 -16.05 10.01 11.72
N ALA A 264 -16.17 9.11 12.68
CA ALA A 264 -16.36 9.46 14.09
C ALA A 264 -15.26 10.42 14.59
N PHE A 265 -14.00 10.12 14.30
CA PHE A 265 -12.88 10.99 14.67
C PHE A 265 -12.93 12.36 13.99
N LEU A 266 -13.23 12.40 12.69
CA LEU A 266 -13.24 13.66 11.92
C LEU A 266 -14.42 14.58 12.29
N GLU A 267 -15.57 14.02 12.67
CA GLU A 267 -16.75 14.75 13.10
C GLU A 267 -16.60 15.39 14.50
N GLU A 268 -15.67 14.90 15.32
CA GLU A 268 -15.38 15.42 16.66
C GLU A 268 -14.36 16.58 16.67
N GLN A 269 -13.71 16.88 15.51
CA GLN A 269 -12.69 17.93 15.38
C GLN A 269 -13.30 19.27 14.93
#